data_4b87f4fa752dff09cef0051a7876a764
#
_entry.id   4b87f4fa752dff09cef0051a7876a764
#
_cell.length_a   1.000
_cell.length_b   1.000
_cell.length_c   1.000
_cell.angle_alpha   90.00
_cell.angle_beta   90.00
_cell.angle_gamma   90.00
#
_symmetry.space_group_name_H-M   'P 1'
#
loop_
_entity.id
_entity.type
_entity.pdbx_description
1 polymer ?
#
loop_
_entity_poly.entity_id
_entity_poly.type
_entity_poly.pdbx_seq_one_letter_code
_entity_poly.pdbx_strand_id
1 'polypeptide(L)'
;MRKSVYILTFLLFSIGSWAQNSHDMSHEGSSGDVFIGYSLLNGDSLHSASGFEASLTGNLRDWFGLTADLGGNYKSLNGAGGREYNVLFGPQLSHRVNKFRIYVHGLAGATHFSGFGANGTTSLGWALGGGTDYDFTNHVAFRPVQLDYLGSHLFSTTQSNVRYSVGLVYRF
;
A
#
# COMPACT_ATOMS: atom_id res chain seq x y z
N MET A 1 -15.01 -23.84 -1.63
CA MET A 1 -14.32 -22.63 -2.09
C MET A 1 -15.23 -21.40 -2.33
N ARG A 2 -16.52 -21.40 -1.95
CA ARG A 2 -17.47 -20.28 -2.18
C ARG A 2 -17.69 -19.34 -0.96
N LYS A 3 -17.18 -19.70 0.21
CA LYS A 3 -17.46 -18.95 1.46
C LYS A 3 -16.49 -17.81 1.75
N SER A 4 -15.30 -17.78 1.13
CA SER A 4 -14.29 -16.75 1.39
C SER A 4 -14.54 -15.42 0.67
N VAL A 5 -15.35 -15.42 -0.41
CA VAL A 5 -15.63 -14.21 -1.19
C VAL A 5 -16.59 -13.27 -0.46
N TYR A 6 -17.50 -13.79 0.34
CA TYR A 6 -18.50 -12.98 1.04
C TYR A 6 -17.93 -12.17 2.22
N ILE A 7 -16.83 -12.62 2.82
CA ILE A 7 -16.20 -11.92 3.95
C ILE A 7 -15.49 -10.65 3.46
N LEU A 8 -14.87 -10.69 2.29
CA LEU A 8 -14.17 -9.53 1.72
C LEU A 8 -15.16 -8.44 1.28
N THR A 9 -16.33 -8.83 0.77
CA THR A 9 -17.38 -7.88 0.33
C THR A 9 -18.03 -7.17 1.52
N PHE A 10 -18.15 -7.83 2.69
CA PHE A 10 -18.76 -7.24 3.88
C PHE A 10 -17.84 -6.22 4.57
N LEU A 11 -16.52 -6.41 4.50
CA LEU A 11 -15.53 -5.49 5.08
C LEU A 11 -15.46 -4.15 4.33
N LEU A 12 -15.73 -4.14 3.04
CA LEU A 12 -15.75 -2.91 2.22
C LEU A 12 -16.99 -2.04 2.48
N PHE A 13 -18.10 -2.64 2.94
CA PHE A 13 -19.35 -1.89 3.17
C PHE A 13 -19.42 -1.21 4.54
N SER A 14 -18.62 -1.66 5.52
CA SER A 14 -18.65 -1.11 6.88
C SER A 14 -17.81 0.16 7.08
N ILE A 15 -16.96 0.52 6.12
CA ILE A 15 -16.08 1.70 6.21
C ILE A 15 -16.85 3.01 5.90
N GLY A 16 -17.99 2.92 5.20
CA GLY A 16 -18.78 4.08 4.78
C GLY A 16 -19.54 4.80 5.91
N SER A 17 -19.67 4.20 7.10
CA SER A 17 -20.53 4.75 8.16
C SER A 17 -19.81 5.63 9.19
N TRP A 18 -18.51 5.72 9.16
CA TRP A 18 -17.72 6.51 10.12
C TRP A 18 -17.30 7.89 9.62
N ALA A 19 -17.60 8.20 8.36
CA ALA A 19 -17.22 9.48 7.74
C ALA A 19 -18.23 10.62 7.98
N GLN A 20 -19.32 10.41 8.74
CA GLN A 20 -20.43 11.38 8.82
C GLN A 20 -20.52 12.20 10.12
N ASN A 21 -19.58 12.08 11.07
CA ASN A 21 -19.65 12.84 12.32
C ASN A 21 -18.31 13.52 12.67
N SER A 22 -17.90 14.52 11.90
CA SER A 22 -17.01 15.57 12.39
C SER A 22 -17.36 16.89 11.71
N HIS A 23 -18.45 17.47 12.14
CA HIS A 23 -18.70 18.89 12.01
C HIS A 23 -18.00 19.55 13.21
N ASP A 24 -16.80 20.05 13.01
CA ASP A 24 -16.41 21.42 13.39
C ASP A 24 -14.91 21.66 13.18
N MET A 25 -14.61 22.89 12.73
CA MET A 25 -13.31 23.57 12.70
C MET A 25 -12.40 23.32 11.49
N SER A 26 -12.68 24.05 10.40
CA SER A 26 -11.71 24.81 9.58
C SER A 26 -10.26 24.34 9.58
N HIS A 27 -9.96 23.31 8.84
CA HIS A 27 -8.78 23.14 8.02
C HIS A 27 -9.15 22.11 6.94
N GLU A 28 -9.02 22.47 5.67
CA GLU A 28 -9.29 21.60 4.52
C GLU A 28 -8.24 20.47 4.41
N GLY A 29 -8.19 19.64 5.44
CA GLY A 29 -7.50 18.36 5.41
C GLY A 29 -8.45 17.31 4.82
N SER A 30 -8.09 16.62 3.75
CA SER A 30 -8.85 15.48 3.25
C SER A 30 -9.00 14.44 4.36
N SER A 31 -10.22 13.90 4.53
CA SER A 31 -10.49 12.88 5.55
C SER A 31 -9.84 11.54 5.20
N GLY A 32 -9.51 11.31 3.95
CA GLY A 32 -8.83 10.12 3.50
C GLY A 32 -8.28 10.23 2.07
N ASP A 33 -7.39 9.28 1.77
CA ASP A 33 -6.74 9.16 0.47
C ASP A 33 -6.83 7.71 -0.04
N VAL A 34 -7.14 7.54 -1.31
CA VAL A 34 -7.00 6.27 -2.03
C VAL A 34 -5.91 6.43 -3.07
N PHE A 35 -4.89 5.59 -3.02
CA PHE A 35 -3.84 5.50 -4.03
C PHE A 35 -4.02 4.24 -4.87
N ILE A 36 -3.79 4.36 -6.16
CA ILE A 36 -3.68 3.23 -7.09
C ILE A 36 -2.51 3.53 -8.04
N GLY A 37 -1.61 2.56 -8.16
CA GLY A 37 -0.41 2.74 -8.97
C GLY A 37 0.19 1.45 -9.50
N TYR A 38 1.15 1.64 -10.38
CA TYR A 38 2.05 0.62 -10.88
C TYR A 38 3.24 0.49 -9.94
N SER A 39 3.66 -0.74 -9.66
CA SER A 39 4.79 -1.01 -8.79
C SER A 39 5.86 -1.86 -9.48
N LEU A 40 7.11 -1.55 -9.14
CA LEU A 40 8.30 -2.32 -9.49
C LEU A 40 8.95 -2.79 -8.20
N LEU A 41 9.11 -4.09 -8.05
CA LEU A 41 9.78 -4.72 -6.94
C LEU A 41 11.14 -5.22 -7.37
N ASN A 42 12.20 -4.85 -6.64
CA ASN A 42 13.55 -5.32 -6.87
C ASN A 42 14.17 -5.80 -5.55
N GLY A 43 14.68 -7.02 -5.51
CA GLY A 43 15.28 -7.58 -4.30
C GLY A 43 15.55 -9.07 -4.40
N ASP A 44 15.68 -9.69 -3.22
CA ASP A 44 16.12 -11.07 -3.09
C ASP A 44 15.05 -12.09 -3.50
N SER A 45 13.77 -11.78 -3.27
CA SER A 45 12.66 -12.70 -3.56
C SER A 45 12.32 -12.75 -5.04
N LEU A 46 12.25 -11.59 -5.68
CA LEU A 46 11.91 -11.44 -7.09
C LEU A 46 12.78 -10.34 -7.70
N HIS A 47 13.85 -10.71 -8.44
CA HIS A 47 14.64 -9.74 -9.18
C HIS A 47 13.78 -9.09 -10.28
N SER A 48 13.46 -7.79 -10.15
CA SER A 48 12.68 -7.00 -11.11
C SER A 48 11.31 -7.59 -11.43
N ALA A 49 10.43 -7.67 -10.44
CA ALA A 49 9.02 -7.99 -10.62
C ALA A 49 8.21 -6.71 -10.82
N SER A 50 7.21 -6.78 -11.69
CA SER A 50 6.26 -5.70 -11.90
C SER A 50 4.88 -6.05 -11.35
N GLY A 51 4.10 -5.03 -11.00
CA GLY A 51 2.81 -5.26 -10.42
C GLY A 51 1.99 -4.01 -10.19
N PHE A 52 1.12 -4.08 -9.22
CA PHE A 52 0.26 -2.98 -8.80
C PHE A 52 0.37 -2.75 -7.29
N GLU A 53 0.01 -1.56 -6.90
CA GLU A 53 -0.16 -1.16 -5.51
C GLU A 53 -1.44 -0.35 -5.37
N ALA A 54 -2.19 -0.62 -4.32
CA ALA A 54 -3.33 0.18 -3.91
C ALA A 54 -3.26 0.42 -2.42
N SER A 55 -3.47 1.66 -1.97
CA SER A 55 -3.52 1.95 -0.54
C SER A 55 -4.70 2.87 -0.19
N LEU A 56 -5.19 2.69 1.03
CA LEU A 56 -6.20 3.52 1.66
C LEU A 56 -5.60 4.13 2.92
N THR A 57 -5.59 5.45 3.00
CA THR A 57 -5.14 6.20 4.18
C THR A 57 -6.31 6.95 4.79
N GLY A 58 -6.61 6.70 6.05
CA GLY A 58 -7.50 7.53 6.86
C GLY A 58 -6.70 8.59 7.61
N ASN A 59 -6.94 9.86 7.34
CA ASN A 59 -6.25 10.98 7.99
C ASN A 59 -6.94 11.30 9.31
N LEU A 60 -6.29 11.02 10.44
CA LEU A 60 -6.77 11.34 11.78
C LEU A 60 -6.42 12.77 12.20
N ARG A 61 -5.35 13.30 11.62
CA ARG A 61 -4.86 14.68 11.75
C ARG A 61 -4.16 15.08 10.45
N ASP A 62 -3.91 16.36 10.26
CA ASP A 62 -3.24 16.89 9.06
C ASP A 62 -1.86 16.26 8.79
N TRP A 63 -1.18 15.85 9.88
CA TRP A 63 0.15 15.27 9.82
C TRP A 63 0.20 13.77 10.12
N PHE A 64 -0.92 13.15 10.58
CA PHE A 64 -0.96 11.76 11.02
C PHE A 64 -2.16 11.01 10.47
N GLY A 65 -1.92 9.85 9.88
CA GLY A 65 -2.94 8.94 9.37
C GLY A 65 -2.59 7.47 9.63
N LEU A 66 -3.54 6.62 9.30
CA LEU A 66 -3.38 5.17 9.27
C LEU A 66 -3.59 4.68 7.84
N THR A 67 -2.65 3.88 7.35
CA THR A 67 -2.64 3.37 5.98
C THR A 67 -2.81 1.86 5.96
N ALA A 68 -3.69 1.38 5.09
CA ALA A 68 -3.77 -0.01 4.65
C ALA A 68 -3.22 -0.09 3.23
N ASP A 69 -2.25 -0.96 2.99
CA ASP A 69 -1.55 -1.14 1.71
C ASP A 69 -1.77 -2.55 1.17
N LEU A 70 -2.07 -2.64 -0.11
CA LEU A 70 -2.25 -3.86 -0.87
C LEU A 70 -1.29 -3.84 -2.06
N GLY A 71 -0.36 -4.76 -2.13
CA GLY A 71 0.57 -4.92 -3.24
C GLY A 71 0.44 -6.29 -3.91
N GLY A 72 0.59 -6.33 -5.23
CA GLY A 72 0.68 -7.57 -5.98
C GLY A 72 1.75 -7.46 -7.06
N ASN A 73 2.79 -8.31 -6.97
CA ASN A 73 3.92 -8.30 -7.89
C ASN A 73 4.04 -9.67 -8.58
N TYR A 74 4.38 -9.65 -9.85
CA TYR A 74 4.42 -10.81 -10.72
C TYR A 74 5.73 -10.87 -11.46
N LYS A 75 6.32 -12.06 -11.54
CA LYS A 75 7.46 -12.34 -12.38
C LYS A 75 7.31 -13.68 -13.06
N SER A 76 7.63 -13.75 -14.35
CA SER A 76 7.73 -14.99 -15.11
C SER A 76 9.18 -15.22 -15.51
N LEU A 77 9.72 -16.39 -15.18
CA LEU A 77 11.05 -16.83 -15.55
C LEU A 77 10.94 -18.22 -16.20
N ASN A 78 11.30 -18.33 -17.47
CA ASN A 78 11.34 -19.60 -18.22
C ASN A 78 10.05 -20.44 -18.12
N GLY A 79 8.87 -19.78 -18.12
CA GLY A 79 7.58 -20.46 -18.02
C GLY A 79 7.13 -20.77 -16.58
N ALA A 80 7.95 -20.56 -15.56
CA ALA A 80 7.56 -20.65 -14.16
C ALA A 80 7.25 -19.24 -13.63
N GLY A 81 6.05 -19.03 -13.09
CA GLY A 81 5.60 -17.75 -12.54
C GLY A 81 5.80 -17.67 -11.03
N GLY A 82 6.38 -16.58 -10.54
CA GLY A 82 6.37 -16.19 -9.13
C GLY A 82 5.39 -15.04 -8.90
N ARG A 83 4.68 -15.08 -7.77
CA ARG A 83 3.72 -14.06 -7.35
C ARG A 83 3.92 -13.73 -5.89
N GLU A 84 3.93 -12.44 -5.59
CA GLU A 84 3.99 -11.94 -4.22
C GLU A 84 2.83 -10.99 -3.99
N TYR A 85 2.09 -11.21 -2.90
CA TYR A 85 1.00 -10.35 -2.46
C TYR A 85 1.30 -9.86 -1.05
N ASN A 86 1.12 -8.56 -0.84
CA ASN A 86 1.30 -7.92 0.45
C ASN A 86 -0.01 -7.31 0.92
N VAL A 87 -0.32 -7.52 2.22
CA VAL A 87 -1.40 -6.81 2.92
C VAL A 87 -0.80 -6.25 4.19
N LEU A 88 -0.54 -4.95 4.19
CA LEU A 88 0.16 -4.27 5.27
C LEU A 88 -0.70 -3.13 5.83
N PHE A 89 -0.49 -2.81 7.11
CA PHE A 89 -1.20 -1.75 7.80
C PHE A 89 -0.27 -1.05 8.79
N GLY A 90 -0.44 0.28 8.95
CA GLY A 90 0.33 1.02 9.94
C GLY A 90 0.21 2.54 9.85
N PRO A 91 0.98 3.26 10.68
CA PRO A 91 0.97 4.70 10.72
C PRO A 91 1.65 5.35 9.52
N GLN A 92 1.13 6.51 9.14
CA GLN A 92 1.69 7.41 8.15
C GLN A 92 1.81 8.81 8.74
N LEU A 93 2.97 9.42 8.56
CA LEU A 93 3.20 10.83 8.85
C LEU A 93 3.30 11.60 7.55
N SER A 94 2.63 12.72 7.45
CA SER A 94 2.64 13.53 6.24
C SER A 94 2.79 15.02 6.56
N HIS A 95 3.43 15.74 5.64
CA HIS A 95 3.59 17.16 5.70
C HIS A 95 3.30 17.79 4.33
N ARG A 96 2.43 18.82 4.31
CA ARG A 96 2.05 19.51 3.09
C ARG A 96 2.80 20.82 2.95
N VAL A 97 3.40 21.04 1.79
CA VAL A 97 4.06 22.29 1.41
C VAL A 97 3.49 22.73 0.05
N ASN A 98 2.61 23.71 0.04
CA ASN A 98 1.90 24.17 -1.15
C ASN A 98 1.14 23.01 -1.86
N LYS A 99 1.53 22.71 -3.08
CA LYS A 99 0.95 21.62 -3.90
C LYS A 99 1.62 20.26 -3.69
N PHE A 100 2.65 20.19 -2.84
CA PHE A 100 3.34 18.96 -2.53
C PHE A 100 2.96 18.44 -1.17
N ARG A 101 2.74 17.14 -1.07
CA ARG A 101 2.59 16.42 0.18
C ARG A 101 3.67 15.35 0.25
N ILE A 102 4.55 15.47 1.22
CA ILE A 102 5.59 14.48 1.51
C ILE A 102 5.08 13.61 2.65
N TYR A 103 5.29 12.31 2.57
CA TYR A 103 4.91 11.39 3.63
C TYR A 103 5.95 10.30 3.85
N VAL A 104 5.93 9.73 5.05
CA VAL A 104 6.64 8.52 5.43
C VAL A 104 5.69 7.60 6.18
N HIS A 105 5.86 6.29 6.02
CA HIS A 105 5.04 5.31 6.69
C HIS A 105 5.85 4.11 7.19
N GLY A 106 5.34 3.46 8.24
CA GLY A 106 5.82 2.18 8.72
C GLY A 106 4.65 1.21 8.80
N LEU A 107 4.68 0.14 8.02
CA LEU A 107 3.58 -0.80 7.87
C LEU A 107 4.01 -2.21 8.26
N ALA A 108 3.09 -2.99 8.81
CA ALA A 108 3.30 -4.40 9.14
C ALA A 108 2.06 -5.22 8.79
N GLY A 109 2.26 -6.50 8.46
CA GLY A 109 1.14 -7.37 8.08
C GLY A 109 1.59 -8.70 7.52
N ALA A 110 0.93 -9.18 6.46
CA ALA A 110 1.19 -10.46 5.85
C ALA A 110 1.71 -10.32 4.43
N THR A 111 2.72 -11.11 4.10
CA THR A 111 3.21 -11.31 2.74
C THR A 111 2.96 -12.75 2.35
N HIS A 112 2.30 -12.95 1.21
CA HIS A 112 2.05 -14.26 0.63
C HIS A 112 2.86 -14.42 -0.65
N PHE A 113 3.73 -15.41 -0.66
CA PHE A 113 4.52 -15.78 -1.83
C PHE A 113 4.02 -17.11 -2.41
N SER A 114 3.88 -17.19 -3.73
CA SER A 114 3.54 -18.42 -4.44
C SER A 114 4.24 -18.48 -5.79
N GLY A 115 4.71 -19.66 -6.17
CA GLY A 115 5.31 -19.89 -7.50
C GLY A 115 6.57 -20.73 -7.47
N PHE A 116 7.16 -20.94 -8.64
CA PHE A 116 8.35 -21.80 -8.89
C PHE A 116 8.19 -23.25 -8.39
N GLY A 117 6.94 -23.80 -8.43
CA GLY A 117 6.67 -25.18 -8.02
C GLY A 117 6.58 -25.39 -6.50
N ALA A 118 6.70 -24.34 -5.69
CA ALA A 118 6.52 -24.41 -4.25
C ALA A 118 5.05 -24.16 -3.86
N ASN A 119 4.60 -24.83 -2.79
CA ASN A 119 3.33 -24.49 -2.15
C ASN A 119 3.42 -23.07 -1.62
N GLY A 120 2.31 -22.31 -1.77
CA GLY A 120 2.25 -20.93 -1.29
C GLY A 120 2.57 -20.82 0.21
N THR A 121 3.42 -19.85 0.58
CA THR A 121 3.82 -19.59 1.96
C THR A 121 3.41 -18.18 2.34
N THR A 122 2.81 -18.05 3.53
CA THR A 122 2.49 -16.73 4.13
C THR A 122 3.43 -16.48 5.29
N SER A 123 3.98 -15.28 5.35
CA SER A 123 4.88 -14.85 6.41
C SER A 123 4.51 -13.47 6.93
N LEU A 124 5.07 -13.10 8.07
CA LEU A 124 5.03 -11.73 8.55
C LEU A 124 5.86 -10.85 7.62
N GLY A 125 5.24 -9.78 7.13
CA GLY A 125 5.88 -8.76 6.31
C GLY A 125 5.82 -7.39 6.98
N TRP A 126 6.75 -6.53 6.62
CA TRP A 126 6.76 -5.13 7.03
C TRP A 126 7.30 -4.25 5.90
N ALA A 127 6.93 -2.99 5.92
CA ALA A 127 7.43 -1.98 5.00
C ALA A 127 7.80 -0.70 5.77
N LEU A 128 8.89 -0.10 5.38
CA LEU A 128 9.27 1.24 5.79
C LEU A 128 9.55 2.06 4.54
N GLY A 129 8.83 3.14 4.37
CA GLY A 129 8.93 3.90 3.15
C GLY A 129 8.32 5.28 3.21
N GLY A 130 8.16 5.86 2.02
CA GLY A 130 7.56 7.17 1.87
C GLY A 130 7.56 7.63 0.43
N GLY A 131 6.94 8.78 0.21
CA GLY A 131 6.79 9.31 -1.12
C GLY A 131 6.38 10.77 -1.13
N THR A 132 6.07 11.25 -2.31
CA THR A 132 5.57 12.60 -2.51
C THR A 132 4.38 12.58 -3.47
N ASP A 133 3.37 13.38 -3.15
CA ASP A 133 2.21 13.61 -4.00
C ASP A 133 2.26 15.05 -4.52
N TYR A 134 1.86 15.25 -5.77
CA TYR A 134 1.64 16.56 -6.38
C TYR A 134 0.16 16.75 -6.65
N ASP A 135 -0.43 17.77 -6.04
CA ASP A 135 -1.86 18.06 -6.13
C ASP A 135 -2.18 18.80 -7.41
N PHE A 136 -2.97 18.17 -8.30
CA PHE A 136 -3.54 18.84 -9.48
C PHE A 136 -4.81 19.59 -9.10
N THR A 137 -5.64 18.97 -8.27
CA THR A 137 -6.89 19.52 -7.75
C THR A 137 -7.02 19.19 -6.27
N ASN A 138 -8.06 19.67 -5.60
CA ASN A 138 -8.33 19.33 -4.20
C ASN A 138 -8.58 17.82 -3.97
N HIS A 139 -9.03 17.11 -5.02
CA HIS A 139 -9.39 15.69 -4.92
C HIS A 139 -8.44 14.75 -5.67
N VAL A 140 -7.61 15.26 -6.58
CA VAL A 140 -6.75 14.43 -7.43
C VAL A 140 -5.32 14.89 -7.33
N ALA A 141 -4.43 13.95 -6.98
CA ALA A 141 -3.00 14.15 -6.97
C ALA A 141 -2.29 13.04 -7.76
N PHE A 142 -1.10 13.34 -8.22
CA PHE A 142 -0.18 12.40 -8.83
C PHE A 142 0.93 12.06 -7.85
N ARG A 143 1.22 10.78 -7.70
CA ARG A 143 2.36 10.28 -6.92
C ARG A 143 3.47 9.89 -7.89
N PRO A 144 4.46 10.77 -8.14
CA PRO A 144 5.57 10.47 -9.05
C PRO A 144 6.53 9.45 -8.47
N VAL A 145 6.63 9.38 -7.15
CA VAL A 145 7.55 8.47 -6.46
C VAL A 145 7.04 8.08 -5.10
N GLN A 146 7.02 6.77 -4.88
CA GLN A 146 6.99 6.14 -3.57
C GLN A 146 8.09 5.08 -3.55
N LEU A 147 8.85 5.03 -2.47
CA LEU A 147 9.91 4.06 -2.23
C LEU A 147 9.65 3.37 -0.91
N ASP A 148 9.57 2.05 -0.96
CA ASP A 148 9.37 1.21 0.22
C ASP A 148 10.46 0.15 0.31
N TYR A 149 11.06 0.05 1.47
CA TYR A 149 11.87 -1.07 1.85
C TYR A 149 10.99 -2.12 2.52
N LEU A 150 10.84 -3.26 1.86
CA LEU A 150 10.01 -4.39 2.30
C LEU A 150 10.89 -5.47 2.92
N GLY A 151 10.53 -5.91 4.10
CA GLY A 151 11.15 -7.05 4.75
C GLY A 151 10.12 -8.15 5.00
N SER A 152 10.50 -9.40 4.78
CA SER A 152 9.69 -10.56 5.14
C SER A 152 10.53 -11.67 5.73
N HIS A 153 9.96 -12.41 6.69
CA HIS A 153 10.60 -13.58 7.29
C HIS A 153 10.06 -14.83 6.60
N LEU A 154 10.75 -15.28 5.56
CA LEU A 154 10.44 -16.51 4.83
C LEU A 154 11.49 -17.57 5.14
N PHE A 155 11.07 -18.78 5.58
CA PHE A 155 11.97 -19.94 5.78
C PHE A 155 13.20 -19.66 6.66
N SER A 156 13.06 -18.93 7.78
CA SER A 156 14.15 -18.55 8.69
C SER A 156 15.19 -17.60 8.08
N THR A 157 14.92 -17.02 6.93
CA THR A 157 15.77 -16.03 6.27
C THR A 157 15.00 -14.73 6.10
N THR A 158 15.63 -13.61 6.46
CA THR A 158 15.08 -12.29 6.19
C THR A 158 15.33 -11.97 4.73
N GLN A 159 14.26 -11.74 3.96
CA GLN A 159 14.34 -11.26 2.59
C GLN A 159 14.10 -9.76 2.56
N SER A 160 14.89 -9.07 1.77
CA SER A 160 14.84 -7.62 1.61
C SER A 160 14.54 -7.26 0.17
N ASN A 161 13.52 -6.43 -0.01
CA ASN A 161 13.10 -5.94 -1.32
C ASN A 161 12.92 -4.42 -1.28
N VAL A 162 13.15 -3.76 -2.41
CA VAL A 162 12.81 -2.35 -2.62
C VAL A 162 11.67 -2.29 -3.62
N ARG A 163 10.57 -1.64 -3.22
CA ARG A 163 9.44 -1.37 -4.09
C ARG A 163 9.45 0.11 -4.49
N TYR A 164 9.35 0.34 -5.77
CA TYR A 164 9.11 1.66 -6.35
C TYR A 164 7.70 1.70 -6.92
N SER A 165 6.94 2.76 -6.62
CA SER A 165 5.57 2.89 -7.11
C SER A 165 5.28 4.29 -7.64
N VAL A 166 4.43 4.34 -8.66
CA VAL A 166 3.96 5.56 -9.32
C VAL A 166 2.47 5.43 -9.64
N GLY A 167 1.69 6.48 -9.44
CA GLY A 167 0.25 6.39 -9.72
C GLY A 167 -0.55 7.63 -9.34
N LEU A 168 -1.84 7.43 -9.14
CA LEU A 168 -2.80 8.48 -8.83
C LEU A 168 -3.33 8.33 -7.41
N VAL A 169 -3.60 9.48 -6.79
CA VAL A 169 -4.21 9.59 -5.46
C VAL A 169 -5.54 10.32 -5.61
N TYR A 170 -6.59 9.75 -5.05
CA TYR A 170 -7.88 10.40 -4.89
C TYR A 170 -8.11 10.74 -3.42
N ARG A 171 -8.48 11.99 -3.13
CA ARG A 171 -8.74 12.52 -1.80
C ARG A 171 -10.20 12.86 -1.59
N PHE A 172 -10.74 12.49 -0.44
CA PHE A 172 -12.14 12.72 -0.07
C PHE A 172 -12.27 13.26 1.35
#